data_e7d58de494b5dfe5ee863baef24c691a
#
_entry.id   e7d58de494b5dfe5ee863baef24c691a
#
_cell.length_a   1.000
_cell.length_b   1.000
_cell.length_c   1.000
_cell.angle_alpha   90.00
_cell.angle_beta   90.00
_cell.angle_gamma   90.00
#
_symmetry.space_group_name_H-M   'P 1'
#
loop_
_entity.id
_entity.type
_entity.pdbx_description
1 polymer ?
#
loop_
_entity_poly.entity_id
_entity_poly.type
_entity_poly.pdbx_seq_one_letter_code
_entity_poly.pdbx_strand_id
1 'polypeptide(L)'
;MPRTIITSPDAPTPPPHIPLSPGVRKGNIVQVSGQTPVDPATGEIVAGGVPEQTERALRNVIAVLEAAGAGLEDVVMLRVYLTDVSQFAEMNETYARVVGEPHPARTTVYVGLPAGLLVEIDALAVLGD
;
A
#
# COMPACT_ATOMS: atom_id res chain seq x y z
N MET A 1 0.94 -17.65 -18.86
CA MET A 1 1.81 -16.47 -18.81
C MET A 1 2.55 -16.40 -17.48
N PRO A 2 3.85 -16.14 -17.52
CA PRO A 2 4.57 -15.89 -16.28
C PRO A 2 4.12 -14.56 -15.66
N ARG A 3 4.32 -14.43 -14.36
CA ARG A 3 4.08 -13.15 -13.70
C ARG A 3 5.26 -12.21 -13.93
N THR A 4 4.94 -10.93 -14.02
CA THR A 4 5.94 -9.87 -14.14
C THR A 4 6.15 -9.24 -12.77
N ILE A 5 7.41 -9.15 -12.35
CA ILE A 5 7.76 -8.50 -11.09
C ILE A 5 7.74 -7.00 -11.29
N ILE A 6 7.09 -6.29 -10.37
CA ILE A 6 6.96 -4.83 -10.43
C ILE A 6 7.79 -4.22 -9.31
N THR A 7 8.64 -3.26 -9.68
CA THR A 7 9.41 -2.46 -8.75
C THR A 7 9.24 -0.98 -9.10
N SER A 8 9.49 -0.10 -8.13
CA SER A 8 9.40 1.33 -8.34
C SER A 8 10.48 2.05 -7.54
N PRO A 9 11.16 3.05 -8.12
CA PRO A 9 12.09 3.87 -7.34
C PRO A 9 11.36 4.77 -6.33
N ASP A 10 10.05 4.92 -6.48
CA ASP A 10 9.21 5.77 -5.62
C ASP A 10 8.51 4.97 -4.52
N ALA A 11 8.85 3.70 -4.37
CA ALA A 11 8.39 2.85 -3.28
C ALA A 11 9.59 2.13 -2.66
N PRO A 12 9.47 1.69 -1.39
CA PRO A 12 10.59 1.01 -0.74
C PRO A 12 11.01 -0.26 -1.46
N THR A 13 12.31 -0.49 -1.51
CA THR A 13 12.89 -1.73 -2.02
C THR A 13 13.03 -2.71 -0.85
N PRO A 14 12.47 -3.92 -0.95
CA PRO A 14 12.64 -4.92 0.12
C PRO A 14 14.10 -5.29 0.28
N PRO A 15 14.55 -5.59 1.51
CA PRO A 15 15.89 -6.13 1.71
C PRO A 15 16.09 -7.41 0.90
N PRO A 16 17.30 -7.65 0.34
CA PRO A 16 17.49 -8.81 -0.56
C PRO A 16 17.22 -10.17 0.07
N HIS A 17 17.32 -10.28 1.40
CA HIS A 17 17.09 -11.54 2.09
C HIS A 17 15.61 -11.81 2.38
N ILE A 18 14.73 -10.85 2.13
CA ILE A 18 13.28 -11.02 2.33
C ILE A 18 12.67 -11.49 1.00
N PRO A 19 12.04 -12.67 0.97
CA PRO A 19 11.58 -13.26 -0.29
C PRO A 19 10.21 -12.69 -0.69
N LEU A 20 10.19 -11.43 -1.10
CA LEU A 20 8.97 -10.79 -1.60
C LEU A 20 9.29 -9.80 -2.72
N SER A 21 8.33 -9.59 -3.60
CA SER A 21 8.36 -8.55 -4.63
C SER A 21 7.42 -7.42 -4.20
N PRO A 22 7.73 -6.16 -4.49
CA PRO A 22 6.81 -5.04 -4.17
C PRO A 22 5.46 -5.17 -4.85
N GLY A 23 5.44 -5.70 -6.05
CA GLY A 23 4.21 -5.97 -6.77
C GLY A 23 4.41 -7.03 -7.83
N VAL A 24 3.30 -7.57 -8.29
CA VAL A 24 3.29 -8.60 -9.33
C VAL A 24 2.14 -8.29 -10.28
N ARG A 25 2.41 -8.41 -11.58
CA ARG A 25 1.37 -8.33 -12.60
C ARG A 25 1.30 -9.65 -13.35
N LYS A 26 0.07 -10.16 -13.56
CA LYS A 26 -0.18 -11.32 -14.41
C LYS A 26 -1.47 -11.07 -15.17
N GLY A 27 -1.38 -10.95 -16.50
CA GLY A 27 -2.53 -10.55 -17.31
C GLY A 27 -2.98 -9.16 -16.91
N ASN A 28 -4.26 -9.01 -16.59
CA ASN A 28 -4.82 -7.73 -16.11
C ASN A 28 -4.77 -7.58 -14.60
N ILE A 29 -4.28 -8.57 -13.87
CA ILE A 29 -4.27 -8.51 -12.40
C ILE A 29 -2.96 -7.92 -11.92
N VAL A 30 -3.05 -6.93 -11.01
CA VAL A 30 -1.90 -6.35 -10.33
C VAL A 30 -2.12 -6.50 -8.83
N GLN A 31 -1.21 -7.21 -8.16
CA GLN A 31 -1.22 -7.32 -6.71
C GLN A 31 -0.04 -6.54 -6.16
N VAL A 32 -0.33 -5.60 -5.27
CA VAL A 32 0.69 -4.84 -4.55
C VAL A 32 0.87 -5.49 -3.18
N SER A 33 2.11 -5.82 -2.84
CA SER A 33 2.45 -6.36 -1.52
C SER A 33 2.17 -5.32 -0.45
N GLY A 34 1.97 -5.77 0.78
CA GLY A 34 1.75 -4.88 1.91
C GLY A 34 2.83 -3.81 1.98
N GLN A 35 2.41 -2.55 1.93
CA GLN A 35 3.31 -1.41 2.00
C GLN A 35 3.27 -0.81 3.40
N THR A 36 4.43 -0.66 3.98
CA THR A 36 4.63 -0.01 5.27
C THR A 36 4.95 1.47 5.04
N PRO A 37 4.80 2.33 6.07
CA PRO A 37 5.01 3.77 5.91
C PRO A 37 6.48 4.18 5.89
N VAL A 38 7.27 3.50 5.08
CA VAL A 38 8.69 3.78 4.90
C VAL A 38 8.88 4.78 3.78
N ASP A 39 9.69 5.80 4.02
CA ASP A 39 10.07 6.76 3.00
C ASP A 39 11.09 6.08 2.07
N PRO A 40 10.80 5.96 0.77
CA PRO A 40 11.74 5.30 -0.15
C PRO A 40 13.06 6.03 -0.32
N ALA A 41 13.09 7.35 -0.05
CA ALA A 41 14.32 8.13 -0.17
C ALA A 41 15.30 7.88 0.98
N THR A 42 14.80 7.57 2.18
CA THR A 42 15.62 7.40 3.37
C THR A 42 15.69 5.95 3.86
N GLY A 43 14.71 5.14 3.50
CA GLY A 43 14.58 3.78 4.04
C GLY A 43 14.07 3.73 5.47
N GLU A 44 13.58 4.83 6.00
CA GLU A 44 13.12 4.94 7.39
C GLU A 44 11.60 5.15 7.45
N ILE A 45 11.01 4.73 8.58
CA ILE A 45 9.60 4.99 8.86
C ILE A 45 9.41 6.51 8.98
N VAL A 46 8.38 7.06 8.33
CA VAL A 46 8.10 8.49 8.39
C VAL A 46 7.77 8.92 9.83
N ALA A 47 8.16 10.14 10.16
CA ALA A 47 7.80 10.75 11.45
C ALA A 47 6.31 11.04 11.50
N GLY A 48 5.74 11.04 12.70
CA GLY A 48 4.35 11.35 12.93
C GLY A 48 3.55 10.14 13.37
N GLY A 49 2.23 10.28 13.36
CA GLY A 49 1.31 9.25 13.81
C GLY A 49 0.59 8.57 12.66
N VAL A 50 -0.62 8.10 12.94
CA VAL A 50 -1.45 7.36 11.97
C VAL A 50 -1.72 8.17 10.69
N PRO A 51 -2.02 9.48 10.73
CA PRO A 51 -2.25 10.22 9.49
C PRO A 51 -1.04 10.19 8.55
N GLU A 52 0.16 10.50 9.06
CA GLU A 52 1.38 10.51 8.27
C GLU A 52 1.74 9.12 7.75
N GLN A 53 1.60 8.11 8.60
CA GLN A 53 1.89 6.74 8.21
C GLN A 53 0.90 6.21 7.18
N THR A 54 -0.38 6.52 7.33
CA THR A 54 -1.41 6.11 6.36
C THR A 54 -1.14 6.73 4.99
N GLU A 55 -0.83 8.02 4.97
CA GLU A 55 -0.52 8.68 3.70
C GLU A 55 0.72 8.07 3.04
N ARG A 56 1.80 7.84 3.81
CA ARG A 56 3.02 7.27 3.22
C ARG A 56 2.79 5.86 2.68
N ALA A 57 2.08 5.02 3.44
CA ALA A 57 1.76 3.67 2.99
C ALA A 57 0.94 3.70 1.69
N LEU A 58 -0.07 4.57 1.62
CA LEU A 58 -0.88 4.73 0.40
C LEU A 58 -0.05 5.24 -0.77
N ARG A 59 0.85 6.21 -0.55
CA ARG A 59 1.73 6.70 -1.62
C ARG A 59 2.64 5.60 -2.14
N ASN A 60 3.12 4.73 -1.26
CA ASN A 60 3.93 3.58 -1.68
C ASN A 60 3.10 2.60 -2.52
N VAL A 61 1.85 2.33 -2.12
CA VAL A 61 0.93 1.50 -2.92
C VAL A 61 0.73 2.11 -4.30
N ILE A 62 0.45 3.41 -4.36
CA ILE A 62 0.22 4.12 -5.62
C ILE A 62 1.45 4.03 -6.53
N ALA A 63 2.65 4.19 -5.97
CA ALA A 63 3.89 4.12 -6.74
C ALA A 63 4.06 2.75 -7.41
N VAL A 64 3.77 1.67 -6.68
CA VAL A 64 3.86 0.32 -7.25
C VAL A 64 2.79 0.11 -8.32
N LEU A 65 1.56 0.60 -8.07
CA LEU A 65 0.48 0.53 -9.07
C LEU A 65 0.91 1.23 -10.37
N GLU A 66 1.44 2.44 -10.26
CA GLU A 66 1.86 3.21 -11.44
C GLU A 66 2.98 2.52 -12.20
N ALA A 67 3.92 1.90 -11.51
CA ALA A 67 4.97 1.13 -12.14
C ALA A 67 4.43 -0.08 -12.90
N ALA A 68 3.26 -0.57 -12.53
CA ALA A 68 2.59 -1.68 -13.20
C ALA A 68 1.64 -1.22 -14.32
N GLY A 69 1.52 0.08 -14.55
CA GLY A 69 0.59 0.63 -15.53
C GLY A 69 -0.83 0.79 -15.00
N ALA A 70 -1.00 0.80 -13.69
CA ALA A 70 -2.30 0.94 -13.04
C ALA A 70 -2.37 2.25 -12.25
N GLY A 71 -3.57 2.59 -11.80
CA GLY A 71 -3.79 3.72 -10.91
C GLY A 71 -4.85 3.36 -9.88
N LEU A 72 -5.18 4.30 -9.02
CA LEU A 72 -6.20 4.08 -7.99
C LEU A 72 -7.56 3.71 -8.61
N GLU A 73 -7.85 4.22 -9.80
CA GLU A 73 -9.10 3.92 -10.53
C GLU A 73 -9.22 2.44 -10.91
N ASP A 74 -8.12 1.72 -10.94
CA ASP A 74 -8.09 0.29 -11.27
C ASP A 74 -8.19 -0.60 -10.04
N VAL A 75 -8.09 -0.02 -8.84
CA VAL A 75 -8.10 -0.78 -7.59
C VAL A 75 -9.51 -1.24 -7.28
N VAL A 76 -9.66 -2.54 -7.05
CA VAL A 76 -10.94 -3.14 -6.66
C VAL A 76 -10.99 -3.42 -5.16
N MET A 77 -9.84 -3.59 -4.50
CA MET A 77 -9.77 -3.88 -3.07
C MET A 77 -8.51 -3.28 -2.46
N LEU A 78 -8.68 -2.57 -1.36
CA LEU A 78 -7.59 -2.16 -0.48
C LEU A 78 -7.76 -2.88 0.86
N ARG A 79 -6.67 -3.40 1.42
CA ARG A 79 -6.69 -4.00 2.75
C ARG A 79 -5.80 -3.17 3.66
N VAL A 80 -6.38 -2.76 4.79
CA VAL A 80 -5.70 -1.91 5.78
C VAL A 80 -5.49 -2.71 7.06
N TYR A 81 -4.25 -2.75 7.50
CA TYR A 81 -3.85 -3.42 8.74
C TYR A 81 -3.46 -2.34 9.74
N LEU A 82 -4.18 -2.26 10.87
CA LEU A 82 -3.94 -1.29 11.94
C LEU A 82 -3.53 -2.01 13.21
N THR A 83 -2.74 -1.33 14.03
CA THR A 83 -2.30 -1.91 15.31
C THR A 83 -3.23 -1.56 16.47
N ASP A 84 -4.05 -0.52 16.36
CA ASP A 84 -4.87 0.00 17.46
C ASP A 84 -6.26 0.39 16.96
N VAL A 85 -7.29 -0.21 17.56
CA VAL A 85 -8.71 0.04 17.22
C VAL A 85 -9.07 1.52 17.38
N SER A 86 -8.47 2.21 18.36
CA SER A 86 -8.76 3.63 18.62
C SER A 86 -8.30 4.56 17.49
N GLN A 87 -7.48 4.07 16.56
CA GLN A 87 -6.91 4.87 15.47
C GLN A 87 -7.70 4.75 14.17
N PHE A 88 -8.84 4.07 14.20
CA PHE A 88 -9.66 3.84 13.00
C PHE A 88 -10.12 5.15 12.35
N ALA A 89 -10.61 6.10 13.16
CA ALA A 89 -11.13 7.37 12.64
C ALA A 89 -10.03 8.21 11.97
N GLU A 90 -8.86 8.29 12.57
CA GLU A 90 -7.72 9.02 12.00
C GLU A 90 -7.26 8.41 10.68
N MET A 91 -7.20 7.09 10.63
CA MET A 91 -6.83 6.38 9.40
C MET A 91 -7.85 6.67 8.31
N ASN A 92 -9.16 6.58 8.63
CA ASN A 92 -10.22 6.82 7.66
C ASN A 92 -10.16 8.21 7.05
N GLU A 93 -9.87 9.23 7.86
CA GLU A 93 -9.81 10.61 7.39
C GLU A 93 -8.72 10.78 6.33
N THR A 94 -7.52 10.29 6.60
CA THR A 94 -6.40 10.34 5.65
C THR A 94 -6.67 9.47 4.43
N TYR A 95 -7.19 8.26 4.64
CA TYR A 95 -7.54 7.33 3.57
C TYR A 95 -8.53 7.99 2.59
N ALA A 96 -9.60 8.58 3.10
CA ALA A 96 -10.61 9.21 2.27
C ALA A 96 -10.03 10.35 1.43
N ARG A 97 -9.14 11.14 2.00
CA ARG A 97 -8.49 12.25 1.31
C ARG A 97 -7.59 11.79 0.18
N VAL A 98 -6.82 10.72 0.40
CA VAL A 98 -5.84 10.23 -0.57
C VAL A 98 -6.50 9.36 -1.64
N VAL A 99 -7.38 8.45 -1.24
CA VAL A 99 -7.99 7.49 -2.17
C VAL A 99 -9.11 8.13 -2.98
N GLY A 100 -9.92 8.97 -2.35
CA GLY A 100 -11.00 9.68 -3.04
C GLY A 100 -12.18 8.79 -3.40
N GLU A 101 -13.11 9.38 -4.12
CA GLU A 101 -14.33 8.70 -4.56
C GLU A 101 -14.29 8.44 -6.07
N PRO A 102 -14.99 7.40 -6.57
CA PRO A 102 -15.69 6.38 -5.80
C PRO A 102 -14.74 5.48 -5.04
N HIS A 103 -15.18 5.03 -3.86
CA HIS A 103 -14.30 4.20 -3.00
C HIS A 103 -14.22 2.77 -3.52
N PRO A 104 -13.01 2.18 -3.57
CA PRO A 104 -12.88 0.74 -3.83
C PRO A 104 -13.38 -0.05 -2.62
N ALA A 105 -13.55 -1.35 -2.78
CA ALA A 105 -13.82 -2.22 -1.64
C ALA A 105 -12.65 -2.15 -0.66
N ARG A 106 -12.92 -2.27 0.63
CA ARG A 106 -11.89 -2.23 1.65
C ARG A 106 -12.20 -3.20 2.78
N THR A 107 -11.14 -3.80 3.32
CA THR A 107 -11.20 -4.55 4.57
C THR A 107 -10.18 -3.94 5.51
N THR A 108 -10.58 -3.69 6.76
CA THR A 108 -9.68 -3.19 7.81
C THR A 108 -9.63 -4.24 8.91
N VAL A 109 -8.42 -4.62 9.31
CA VAL A 109 -8.20 -5.57 10.40
C VAL A 109 -7.16 -5.01 11.36
N TYR A 110 -7.16 -5.52 12.59
CA TYR A 110 -6.23 -5.10 13.64
C TYR A 110 -5.26 -6.23 13.92
N VAL A 111 -3.98 -5.92 13.86
CA VAL A 111 -2.90 -6.91 13.87
C VAL A 111 -1.69 -6.37 14.64
N GLY A 112 -0.77 -7.27 14.95
CA GLY A 112 0.56 -6.86 15.40
C GLY A 112 1.43 -6.54 14.19
N LEU A 113 2.17 -5.44 14.26
CA LEU A 113 3.17 -5.07 13.26
C LEU A 113 4.51 -4.86 13.96
N PRO A 114 5.63 -4.88 13.23
CA PRO A 114 6.92 -4.56 13.82
C PRO A 114 6.93 -3.19 14.50
N ALA A 115 7.82 -3.01 15.45
CA ALA A 115 7.90 -1.80 16.27
C ALA A 115 7.97 -0.53 15.40
N GLY A 116 7.18 0.47 15.75
CA GLY A 116 7.11 1.74 15.05
C GLY A 116 6.11 1.78 13.91
N LEU A 117 5.63 0.64 13.44
CA LEU A 117 4.64 0.58 12.38
C LEU A 117 3.23 0.56 12.98
N LEU A 118 2.40 1.50 12.56
CA LEU A 118 1.00 1.63 13.02
C LEU A 118 0.01 1.15 11.96
N VAL A 119 0.42 1.15 10.68
CA VAL A 119 -0.47 0.81 9.56
C VAL A 119 0.34 0.16 8.44
N GLU A 120 -0.32 -0.76 7.75
CA GLU A 120 0.20 -1.38 6.52
C GLU A 120 -0.96 -1.53 5.56
N ILE A 121 -0.72 -1.39 4.26
CA ILE A 121 -1.79 -1.42 3.25
C ILE A 121 -1.33 -2.22 2.04
N ASP A 122 -2.19 -3.12 1.55
CA ASP A 122 -1.99 -3.78 0.27
C ASP A 122 -3.15 -3.48 -0.68
N ALA A 123 -2.99 -3.83 -1.95
CA ALA A 123 -3.99 -3.51 -2.96
C ALA A 123 -4.06 -4.57 -4.04
N LEU A 124 -5.28 -4.79 -4.54
CA LEU A 124 -5.53 -5.58 -5.73
C LEU A 124 -6.17 -4.68 -6.78
N ALA A 125 -5.55 -4.59 -7.94
CA ALA A 125 -6.06 -3.85 -9.07
C ALA A 125 -6.31 -4.77 -10.26
N VAL A 126 -7.28 -4.40 -11.08
CA VAL A 126 -7.60 -5.11 -12.32
C VAL A 126 -7.59 -4.09 -13.43
N LEU A 127 -6.71 -4.28 -14.41
CA LEU A 127 -6.59 -3.37 -15.53
C LEU A 127 -7.73 -3.58 -16.52
N GLY A 128 -8.20 -2.51 -17.09
CA GLY A 128 -9.20 -2.56 -18.13
C GLY A 128 -8.65 -3.03 -19.46
N ASP A 129 -9.52 -3.16 -20.41
CA ASP A 129 -9.20 -3.59 -21.76
C ASP A 129 -8.49 -2.47 -22.54
#